data_3bb0732fe0dfbcea8affa2c563e9022d
#
_entry.id   3bb0732fe0dfbcea8affa2c563e9022d
#
_cell.length_a   1.000
_cell.length_b   1.000
_cell.length_c   1.000
_cell.angle_alpha   90.00
_cell.angle_beta   90.00
_cell.angle_gamma   90.00
#
_symmetry.space_group_name_H-M   'P 1'
#
loop_
_entity.id
_entity.type
_entity.pdbx_description
1 polymer ?
#
loop_
_entity_poly.entity_id
_entity_poly.type
_entity_poly.pdbx_seq_one_letter_code
_entity_poly.pdbx_strand_id
1 'polypeptide(L)'
;MEDKSKMIYGNEIGRKAYRNAIHSKKKFIKKYGDDTGTKYPVRLRKNAVLGDTFGIVDVRVAKKHGTDGEKNQTIPFDTEKGIIVGNIRMGFGHYRISMAIASAAHAMGYVPYWMDLNSYEDTTCTKVIRAQNDLYSLGSRLSQKSHLFNR
;
A
#
# COMPACT_ATOMS: atom_id res chain seq x y z
N MET A 1 -23.93 -2.61 -11.78
CA MET A 1 -22.49 -2.20 -11.69
C MET A 1 -21.71 -3.14 -12.58
N GLU A 2 -21.02 -2.61 -13.57
CA GLU A 2 -20.27 -3.40 -14.54
C GLU A 2 -19.12 -4.14 -13.83
N ASP A 3 -18.97 -5.45 -14.09
CA ASP A 3 -17.89 -6.24 -13.48
C ASP A 3 -16.54 -5.91 -14.15
N LYS A 4 -15.82 -4.97 -13.56
CA LYS A 4 -14.49 -4.53 -14.04
C LYS A 4 -13.36 -5.50 -13.70
N SER A 5 -13.65 -6.64 -13.05
CA SER A 5 -12.62 -7.60 -12.62
C SER A 5 -11.90 -8.29 -13.78
N LYS A 6 -12.47 -8.23 -14.99
CA LYS A 6 -11.87 -8.74 -16.23
C LYS A 6 -11.05 -7.72 -17.00
N MET A 7 -11.02 -6.47 -16.55
CA MET A 7 -10.35 -5.38 -17.25
C MET A 7 -9.03 -5.02 -16.56
N ILE A 8 -7.95 -4.92 -17.31
CA ILE A 8 -6.66 -4.41 -16.84
C ILE A 8 -6.24 -3.29 -17.79
N TYR A 9 -6.11 -2.06 -17.27
CA TYR A 9 -5.79 -0.85 -18.05
C TYR A 9 -6.69 -0.67 -19.28
N GLY A 10 -8.00 -0.91 -19.13
CA GLY A 10 -8.96 -0.79 -20.23
C GLY A 10 -8.99 -1.99 -21.19
N ASN A 11 -8.15 -2.99 -21.02
CA ASN A 11 -8.09 -4.17 -21.88
C ASN A 11 -8.73 -5.40 -21.20
N GLU A 12 -9.55 -6.14 -21.93
CA GLU A 12 -10.13 -7.39 -21.42
C GLU A 12 -9.06 -8.49 -21.37
N ILE A 13 -8.95 -9.15 -20.21
CA ILE A 13 -8.03 -10.29 -20.04
C ILE A 13 -8.66 -11.57 -20.58
N GLY A 14 -7.82 -12.41 -21.22
CA GLY A 14 -8.26 -13.67 -21.78
C GLY A 14 -8.83 -14.63 -20.73
N ARG A 15 -9.77 -15.50 -21.13
CA ARG A 15 -10.50 -16.44 -20.25
C ARG A 15 -9.58 -17.31 -19.38
N LYS A 16 -8.42 -17.74 -19.89
CA LYS A 16 -7.45 -18.56 -19.16
C LYS A 16 -6.80 -17.76 -18.02
N ALA A 17 -6.37 -16.52 -18.31
CA ALA A 17 -5.78 -15.62 -17.32
C ALA A 17 -6.78 -15.27 -16.23
N TYR A 18 -8.02 -14.96 -16.59
CA TYR A 18 -9.09 -14.69 -15.63
C TYR A 18 -9.37 -15.88 -14.71
N ARG A 19 -9.49 -17.11 -15.25
CA ARG A 19 -9.68 -18.31 -14.42
C ARG A 19 -8.52 -18.54 -13.45
N ASN A 20 -7.29 -18.33 -13.90
CA ASN A 20 -6.11 -18.43 -13.05
C ASN A 20 -6.11 -17.38 -11.94
N ALA A 21 -6.52 -16.15 -12.23
CA ALA A 21 -6.65 -15.08 -11.25
C ALA A 21 -7.69 -15.43 -10.18
N ILE A 22 -8.87 -15.94 -10.58
CA ILE A 22 -9.91 -16.38 -9.63
C ILE A 22 -9.40 -17.55 -8.76
N HIS A 23 -8.69 -18.50 -9.33
CA HIS A 23 -8.10 -19.60 -8.54
C HIS A 23 -7.07 -19.10 -7.53
N SER A 24 -6.20 -18.20 -7.95
CA SER A 24 -5.22 -17.55 -7.07
C SER A 24 -5.91 -16.73 -5.96
N LYS A 25 -6.94 -15.96 -6.30
CA LYS A 25 -7.76 -15.23 -5.32
C LYS A 25 -8.29 -16.15 -4.22
N LYS A 26 -8.87 -17.32 -4.59
CA LYS A 26 -9.37 -18.30 -3.62
C LYS A 26 -8.27 -18.81 -2.68
N LYS A 27 -7.06 -19.08 -3.20
CA LYS A 27 -5.90 -19.47 -2.38
C LYS A 27 -5.49 -18.35 -1.41
N PHE A 28 -5.45 -17.10 -1.88
CA PHE A 28 -5.12 -15.96 -1.04
C PHE A 28 -6.15 -15.73 0.06
N ILE A 29 -7.44 -15.81 -0.27
CA ILE A 29 -8.54 -15.71 0.72
C ILE A 29 -8.38 -16.78 1.81
N LYS A 30 -8.13 -18.04 1.41
CA LYS A 30 -7.93 -19.12 2.39
C LYS A 30 -6.73 -18.89 3.31
N LYS A 31 -5.66 -18.26 2.79
CA LYS A 31 -4.41 -18.05 3.54
C LYS A 31 -4.42 -16.79 4.40
N TYR A 32 -4.99 -15.71 3.89
CA TYR A 32 -4.85 -14.37 4.49
C TYR A 32 -6.16 -13.78 5.00
N GLY A 33 -7.30 -14.40 4.67
CA GLY A 33 -8.65 -13.91 4.95
C GLY A 33 -9.24 -13.10 3.80
N ASP A 34 -10.52 -12.77 3.92
CA ASP A 34 -11.26 -11.92 3.00
C ASP A 34 -11.85 -10.73 3.76
N ASP A 35 -11.41 -9.55 3.44
CA ASP A 35 -11.89 -8.29 4.01
C ASP A 35 -12.55 -7.37 2.97
N THR A 36 -12.96 -7.90 1.82
CA THR A 36 -13.56 -7.12 0.72
C THR A 36 -14.83 -6.36 1.14
N GLY A 37 -15.57 -6.88 2.12
CA GLY A 37 -16.74 -6.21 2.72
C GLY A 37 -16.41 -5.31 3.91
N THR A 38 -15.15 -5.25 4.36
CA THR A 38 -14.76 -4.51 5.56
C THR A 38 -14.45 -3.07 5.21
N LYS A 39 -15.08 -2.13 5.92
CA LYS A 39 -14.73 -0.70 5.83
C LYS A 39 -13.69 -0.37 6.88
N TYR A 40 -12.57 0.19 6.45
CA TYR A 40 -11.52 0.67 7.32
C TYR A 40 -11.59 2.20 7.42
N PRO A 41 -12.02 2.78 8.55
CA PRO A 41 -12.05 4.22 8.71
C PRO A 41 -10.63 4.77 8.65
N VAL A 42 -10.43 5.77 7.80
CA VAL A 42 -9.13 6.42 7.58
C VAL A 42 -9.02 7.66 8.44
N ARG A 43 -7.85 7.88 9.03
CA ARG A 43 -7.45 9.12 9.72
C ARG A 43 -6.24 9.71 9.03
N LEU A 44 -6.22 11.03 8.91
CA LEU A 44 -5.12 11.80 8.34
C LEU A 44 -4.40 12.53 9.47
N ARG A 45 -3.08 12.37 9.53
CA ARG A 45 -2.24 12.99 10.55
C ARG A 45 -0.97 13.54 9.90
N LYS A 46 -0.58 14.74 10.27
CA LYS A 46 0.73 15.29 9.86
C LYS A 46 1.84 14.32 10.27
N ASN A 47 2.74 13.99 9.35
CA ASN A 47 3.88 13.13 9.66
C ASN A 47 4.81 13.83 10.64
N ALA A 48 5.20 13.16 11.72
CA ALA A 48 5.98 13.76 12.80
C ALA A 48 7.42 14.16 12.41
N VAL A 49 7.97 13.52 11.38
CA VAL A 49 9.36 13.73 10.95
C VAL A 49 9.42 14.53 9.64
N LEU A 50 8.56 14.18 8.69
CA LEU A 50 8.62 14.69 7.32
C LEU A 50 7.52 15.70 7.01
N GLY A 51 6.58 15.90 7.95
CA GLY A 51 5.43 16.77 7.76
C GLY A 51 5.80 18.25 7.65
N ASP A 52 6.84 18.71 8.36
CA ASP A 52 7.30 20.10 8.28
C ASP A 52 8.14 20.37 7.02
N THR A 53 8.97 19.42 6.61
CA THR A 53 9.91 19.59 5.49
C THR A 53 9.27 19.32 4.14
N PHE A 54 8.41 18.30 4.07
CA PHE A 54 7.83 17.83 2.80
C PHE A 54 6.30 17.88 2.76
N GLY A 55 5.66 18.51 3.75
CA GLY A 55 4.21 18.60 3.82
C GLY A 55 3.48 17.27 3.96
N ILE A 56 4.19 16.19 4.30
CA ILE A 56 3.64 14.82 4.29
C ILE A 56 2.58 14.64 5.37
N VAL A 57 1.42 14.13 4.95
CA VAL A 57 0.32 13.73 5.81
C VAL A 57 0.17 12.20 5.75
N ASP A 58 0.34 11.53 6.88
CA ASP A 58 0.16 10.08 6.98
C ASP A 58 -1.31 9.69 6.82
N VAL A 59 -1.57 8.70 5.98
CA VAL A 59 -2.85 8.01 5.88
C VAL A 59 -2.83 6.80 6.78
N ARG A 60 -3.64 6.78 7.84
CA ARG A 60 -3.69 5.70 8.82
C ARG A 60 -5.09 5.12 8.95
N VAL A 61 -5.18 3.83 9.24
CA VAL A 61 -6.46 3.21 9.61
C VAL A 61 -6.70 3.45 11.11
N ALA A 62 -7.89 3.93 11.44
CA ALA A 62 -8.28 4.10 12.85
C ALA A 62 -8.41 2.72 13.52
N LYS A 63 -7.74 2.51 14.64
CA LYS A 63 -7.89 1.29 15.44
C LYS A 63 -9.29 1.24 16.05
N LYS A 64 -9.91 0.05 16.07
CA LYS A 64 -11.28 -0.15 16.61
C LYS A 64 -11.39 0.13 18.12
N HIS A 65 -10.31 0.04 18.87
CA HIS A 65 -10.27 0.34 20.30
C HIS A 65 -9.17 1.38 20.55
N GLY A 66 -9.61 2.58 20.92
CA GLY A 66 -8.73 3.71 21.19
C GLY A 66 -7.96 3.53 22.49
N THR A 67 -6.69 3.22 22.39
CA THR A 67 -5.70 3.44 23.44
C THR A 67 -4.77 4.60 23.13
N ASP A 68 -5.04 5.33 22.04
CA ASP A 68 -4.28 6.52 21.70
C ASP A 68 -4.88 7.71 22.48
N GLY A 69 -4.36 7.98 23.69
CA GLY A 69 -4.64 9.19 24.48
C GLY A 69 -4.14 10.48 23.84
N GLU A 70 -3.74 10.45 22.58
CA GLU A 70 -3.40 11.62 21.81
C GLU A 70 -4.68 12.27 21.25
N LYS A 71 -4.90 13.53 21.58
CA LYS A 71 -5.94 14.40 21.00
C LYS A 71 -5.82 14.31 19.48
N ASN A 72 -6.66 13.45 18.88
CA ASN A 72 -6.65 13.10 17.46
C ASN A 72 -7.19 14.29 16.64
N GLN A 73 -6.36 15.26 16.31
CA GLN A 73 -6.66 16.17 15.22
C GLN A 73 -6.56 15.42 13.91
N THR A 74 -7.71 14.95 13.43
CA THR A 74 -7.82 14.44 12.07
C THR A 74 -7.82 15.65 11.13
N ILE A 75 -6.84 15.70 10.24
CA ILE A 75 -6.76 16.71 9.19
C ILE A 75 -7.80 16.36 8.12
N PRO A 76 -8.62 17.32 7.62
CA PRO A 76 -9.52 17.04 6.51
C PRO A 76 -8.72 16.71 5.24
N PHE A 77 -9.27 15.84 4.38
CA PHE A 77 -8.67 15.54 3.08
C PHE A 77 -8.87 16.73 2.13
N ASP A 78 -7.78 17.23 1.58
CA ASP A 78 -7.82 18.26 0.54
C ASP A 78 -8.14 17.60 -0.82
N THR A 79 -9.35 17.82 -1.33
CA THR A 79 -9.83 17.23 -2.59
C THR A 79 -9.30 17.95 -3.83
N GLU A 80 -8.80 19.17 -3.70
CA GLU A 80 -8.30 19.97 -4.82
C GLU A 80 -6.79 19.76 -5.03
N LYS A 81 -6.04 19.73 -3.93
CA LYS A 81 -4.57 19.69 -3.94
C LYS A 81 -3.99 18.39 -3.39
N GLY A 82 -4.83 17.46 -2.97
CA GLY A 82 -4.38 16.20 -2.39
C GLY A 82 -3.83 15.22 -3.42
N ILE A 83 -2.63 14.69 -3.18
CA ILE A 83 -2.02 13.61 -3.98
C ILE A 83 -1.74 12.42 -3.06
N ILE A 84 -2.28 11.24 -3.39
CA ILE A 84 -1.97 10.02 -2.65
C ILE A 84 -0.66 9.43 -3.18
N VAL A 85 0.34 9.34 -2.31
CA VAL A 85 1.64 8.74 -2.61
C VAL A 85 1.70 7.37 -1.94
N GLY A 86 1.56 6.31 -2.75
CA GLY A 86 1.68 4.93 -2.28
C GLY A 86 3.14 4.56 -2.03
N ASN A 87 3.39 3.87 -0.92
CA ASN A 87 4.68 3.28 -0.61
C ASN A 87 4.54 1.81 -0.26
N ILE A 88 5.45 1.00 -0.79
CA ILE A 88 5.58 -0.41 -0.46
C ILE A 88 7.02 -0.66 0.01
N ARG A 89 7.21 -1.23 1.18
CA ARG A 89 8.55 -1.43 1.78
C ARG A 89 9.23 -2.68 1.21
N MET A 90 9.41 -2.73 -0.11
CA MET A 90 10.16 -3.82 -0.78
C MET A 90 11.66 -3.51 -0.95
N GLY A 91 12.12 -2.39 -0.41
CA GLY A 91 13.51 -1.95 -0.48
C GLY A 91 13.63 -0.43 -0.58
N PHE A 92 14.87 0.07 -0.44
CA PHE A 92 15.14 1.51 -0.43
C PHE A 92 14.77 2.23 -1.73
N GLY A 93 14.78 1.54 -2.88
CA GLY A 93 14.41 2.13 -4.16
C GLY A 93 12.98 2.66 -4.17
N HIS A 94 12.03 1.84 -3.75
CA HIS A 94 10.61 2.23 -3.69
C HIS A 94 10.37 3.39 -2.72
N TYR A 95 11.02 3.34 -1.55
CA TYR A 95 10.93 4.42 -0.58
C TYR A 95 11.46 5.75 -1.14
N ARG A 96 12.64 5.74 -1.80
CA ARG A 96 13.23 6.94 -2.41
C ARG A 96 12.36 7.52 -3.52
N ILE A 97 11.77 6.68 -4.37
CA ILE A 97 10.86 7.12 -5.42
C ILE A 97 9.63 7.80 -4.81
N SER A 98 9.00 7.17 -3.82
CA SER A 98 7.85 7.74 -3.13
C SER A 98 8.20 9.06 -2.43
N MET A 99 9.37 9.17 -1.82
CA MET A 99 9.85 10.41 -1.20
C MET A 99 10.10 11.50 -2.23
N ALA A 100 10.68 11.18 -3.38
CA ALA A 100 10.89 12.15 -4.47
C ALA A 100 9.56 12.67 -5.01
N ILE A 101 8.57 11.79 -5.19
CA ILE A 101 7.22 12.17 -5.61
C ILE A 101 6.56 13.08 -4.58
N ALA A 102 6.63 12.73 -3.29
CA ALA A 102 6.06 13.55 -2.21
C ALA A 102 6.71 14.93 -2.14
N SER A 103 8.05 14.99 -2.24
CA SER A 103 8.81 16.24 -2.24
C SER A 103 8.45 17.13 -3.44
N ALA A 104 8.38 16.55 -4.65
CA ALA A 104 7.98 17.29 -5.85
C ALA A 104 6.53 17.79 -5.73
N ALA A 105 5.61 16.96 -5.27
CA ALA A 105 4.23 17.36 -5.05
C ALA A 105 4.12 18.54 -4.08
N HIS A 106 4.84 18.49 -2.95
CA HIS A 106 4.87 19.58 -1.98
C HIS A 106 5.44 20.87 -2.58
N ALA A 107 6.55 20.78 -3.31
CA ALA A 107 7.17 21.93 -3.98
C ALA A 107 6.24 22.58 -5.02
N MET A 108 5.33 21.80 -5.61
CA MET A 108 4.31 22.29 -6.56
C MET A 108 3.02 22.79 -5.87
N GLY A 109 2.98 22.86 -4.55
CA GLY A 109 1.83 23.32 -3.78
C GLY A 109 0.73 22.26 -3.55
N TYR A 110 1.01 20.99 -3.77
CA TYR A 110 0.12 19.90 -3.46
C TYR A 110 0.36 19.34 -2.05
N VAL A 111 -0.63 18.66 -1.50
CA VAL A 111 -0.55 17.97 -0.20
C VAL A 111 -0.30 16.48 -0.41
N PRO A 112 0.91 15.96 -0.13
CA PRO A 112 1.22 14.56 -0.31
C PRO A 112 0.66 13.72 0.86
N TYR A 113 -0.34 12.89 0.58
CA TYR A 113 -0.90 11.90 1.49
C TYR A 113 -0.14 10.59 1.38
N TRP A 114 0.62 10.25 2.43
CA TRP A 114 1.49 9.08 2.45
C TRP A 114 0.72 7.82 2.83
N MET A 115 0.56 6.92 1.87
CA MET A 115 -0.13 5.64 2.03
C MET A 115 0.89 4.50 2.05
N ASP A 116 1.35 4.12 3.25
CA ASP A 116 2.27 2.99 3.41
C ASP A 116 1.49 1.68 3.56
N LEU A 117 1.50 0.88 2.50
CA LEU A 117 0.76 -0.37 2.41
C LEU A 117 1.18 -1.44 3.43
N ASN A 118 2.33 -1.28 4.08
CA ASN A 118 2.79 -2.17 5.15
C ASN A 118 2.29 -1.76 6.55
N SER A 119 1.64 -0.61 6.68
CA SER A 119 1.22 -0.05 7.97
C SER A 119 -0.18 -0.45 8.42
N TYR A 120 -0.95 -1.15 7.58
CA TYR A 120 -2.35 -1.50 7.85
C TYR A 120 -2.46 -2.96 8.33
N GLU A 121 -1.90 -3.28 9.50
CA GLU A 121 -1.64 -4.64 10.01
C GLU A 121 -2.84 -5.57 9.98
N ASP A 122 -4.05 -5.06 10.23
CA ASP A 122 -5.27 -5.85 10.27
C ASP A 122 -5.85 -6.15 8.88
N THR A 123 -5.33 -5.52 7.81
CA THR A 123 -5.85 -5.68 6.47
C THR A 123 -5.27 -6.89 5.75
N THR A 124 -6.08 -7.58 4.96
CA THR A 124 -5.63 -8.66 4.07
C THR A 124 -4.55 -8.17 3.10
N CYS A 125 -4.67 -6.94 2.60
CA CYS A 125 -3.69 -6.33 1.71
C CYS A 125 -2.30 -6.29 2.34
N THR A 126 -2.16 -5.78 3.56
CA THR A 126 -0.86 -5.73 4.25
C THR A 126 -0.29 -7.13 4.53
N LYS A 127 -1.14 -8.10 4.91
CA LYS A 127 -0.70 -9.49 5.11
C LYS A 127 -0.11 -10.10 3.83
N VAL A 128 -0.76 -9.88 2.68
CA VAL A 128 -0.28 -10.34 1.37
C VAL A 128 1.04 -9.66 1.00
N ILE A 129 1.12 -8.34 1.13
CA ILE A 129 2.32 -7.56 0.79
C ILE A 129 3.50 -7.99 1.66
N ARG A 130 3.32 -8.16 2.97
CA ARG A 130 4.38 -8.64 3.87
C ARG A 130 4.88 -10.02 3.46
N ALA A 131 3.96 -10.96 3.18
CA ALA A 131 4.35 -12.29 2.73
C ALA A 131 5.10 -12.28 1.39
N GLN A 132 4.76 -11.40 0.46
CA GLN A 132 5.49 -11.21 -0.79
C GLN A 132 6.87 -10.59 -0.57
N ASN A 133 6.98 -9.62 0.32
CA ASN A 133 8.26 -9.00 0.68
C ASN A 133 9.21 -10.02 1.31
N ASP A 134 8.70 -10.90 2.20
CA ASP A 134 9.48 -11.95 2.82
C ASP A 134 9.98 -12.95 1.78
N LEU A 135 9.11 -13.36 0.85
CA LEU A 135 9.47 -14.26 -0.25
C LEU A 135 10.52 -13.63 -1.18
N TYR A 136 10.37 -12.36 -1.54
CA TYR A 136 11.36 -11.61 -2.33
C TYR A 136 12.70 -11.53 -1.63
N SER A 137 12.71 -11.21 -0.34
CA SER A 137 13.91 -11.12 0.49
C SER A 137 14.61 -12.47 0.62
N LEU A 138 13.83 -13.56 0.74
CA LEU A 138 14.36 -14.92 0.75
C LEU A 138 15.01 -15.27 -0.61
N GLY A 139 14.29 -15.03 -1.72
CA GLY A 139 14.78 -15.27 -3.07
C GLY A 139 16.06 -14.49 -3.37
N SER A 140 16.12 -13.22 -3.01
CA SER A 140 17.30 -12.38 -3.17
C SER A 140 18.51 -12.91 -2.38
N ARG A 141 18.30 -13.35 -1.14
CA ARG A 141 19.38 -13.96 -0.31
C ARG A 141 19.85 -15.30 -0.86
N LEU A 142 18.95 -16.11 -1.40
CA LEU A 142 19.30 -17.40 -2.01
C LEU A 142 20.07 -17.20 -3.31
N SER A 143 19.68 -16.24 -4.15
CA SER A 143 20.39 -15.93 -5.40
C SER A 143 21.81 -15.41 -5.15
N GLN A 144 22.03 -14.67 -4.08
CA GLN A 144 23.37 -14.22 -3.69
C GLN A 144 24.28 -15.35 -3.18
N LYS A 145 23.70 -16.43 -2.64
CA LYS A 145 24.46 -17.54 -2.05
C LYS A 145 24.70 -18.71 -3.01
N SER A 146 23.98 -18.78 -4.12
CA SER A 146 24.05 -19.94 -5.02
C SER A 146 23.96 -19.52 -6.48
N HIS A 147 24.99 -19.87 -7.26
CA HIS A 147 25.01 -19.72 -8.72
C HIS A 147 23.86 -20.47 -9.43
N LEU A 148 23.25 -21.46 -8.77
CA LEU A 148 22.12 -22.22 -9.32
C LEU A 148 20.85 -21.40 -9.45
N PHE A 149 20.66 -20.37 -8.61
CA PHE A 149 19.50 -19.47 -8.62
C PHE A 149 19.68 -18.23 -9.52
N ASN A 150 20.86 -18.08 -10.13
CA ASN A 150 21.17 -16.95 -11.03
C ASN A 150 21.01 -17.30 -12.53
N ARG A 151 20.45 -18.46 -12.83
CA ARG A 151 20.10 -18.88 -14.21
C ARG A 151 18.57 -18.74 -14.44
#